data_f0d587e0bed549a4156bec1e4965c4ee
#
_entry.id   f0d587e0bed549a4156bec1e4965c4ee
#
_cell.length_a   1.000
_cell.length_b   1.000
_cell.length_c   1.000
_cell.angle_alpha   90.00
_cell.angle_beta   90.00
_cell.angle_gamma   90.00
#
_symmetry.space_group_name_H-M   'P 1'
#
loop_
_entity.id
_entity.type
_entity.pdbx_description
1 polymer ?
#
loop_
_entity_poly.entity_id
_entity_poly.type
_entity_poly.pdbx_seq_one_letter_code
_entity_poly.pdbx_strand_id
1 'polypeptide(L)'
;FIKLVSEHHRKERRVDFYADQLYLSPKHFSTVIKKVSGKTAGHWIDEYVILEAKTLLKYSAMSIQEVAYYMNFPNPSFFGKYFKHHTGMSPSEYKAQV
;
A
#
# COMPACT_ATOMS: atom_id res chain seq x y z
N PHE A 1 -10.29 -7.64 -8.45
CA PHE A 1 -9.17 -7.45 -7.52
C PHE A 1 -8.76 -5.97 -7.44
N ILE A 2 -8.49 -5.33 -8.55
CA ILE A 2 -8.05 -3.92 -8.57
C ILE A 2 -9.07 -3.01 -7.87
N LYS A 3 -10.35 -3.22 -8.12
CA LYS A 3 -11.41 -2.46 -7.46
C LYS A 3 -11.36 -2.63 -5.94
N LEU A 4 -11.17 -3.87 -5.47
CA LEU A 4 -11.06 -4.15 -4.03
C LEU A 4 -9.84 -3.48 -3.42
N VAL A 5 -8.70 -3.51 -4.10
CA VAL A 5 -7.49 -2.84 -3.62
C VAL A 5 -7.72 -1.34 -3.55
N SER A 6 -8.32 -0.76 -4.57
CA SER A 6 -8.64 0.67 -4.58
C SER A 6 -9.51 1.07 -3.39
N GLU A 7 -10.46 0.23 -3.00
CA GLU A 7 -11.38 0.53 -1.91
C GLU A 7 -10.80 0.27 -0.52
N HIS A 8 -9.93 -0.73 -0.38
CA HIS A 8 -9.52 -1.25 0.93
C HIS A 8 -8.04 -1.08 1.27
N HIS A 9 -7.19 -0.63 0.35
CA HIS A 9 -5.73 -0.64 0.57
C HIS A 9 -5.27 0.16 1.79
N ARG A 10 -6.02 1.17 2.23
CA ARG A 10 -5.65 1.93 3.42
C ARG A 10 -5.76 1.12 4.70
N LYS A 11 -6.72 0.21 4.78
CA LYS A 11 -6.97 -0.59 5.98
C LYS A 11 -6.43 -2.00 5.87
N GLU A 12 -6.46 -2.57 4.67
CA GLU A 12 -6.18 -3.98 4.46
C GLU A 12 -5.03 -4.15 3.46
N ARG A 13 -3.89 -4.56 3.98
CA ARG A 13 -2.69 -4.79 3.16
C ARG A 13 -2.36 -6.27 3.00
N ARG A 14 -3.11 -7.17 3.65
CA ARG A 14 -2.84 -8.60 3.59
C ARG A 14 -3.54 -9.24 2.41
N VAL A 15 -2.81 -10.07 1.69
CA VAL A 15 -3.35 -10.81 0.56
C VAL A 15 -4.55 -11.67 0.97
N ASP A 16 -4.52 -12.23 2.17
CA ASP A 16 -5.59 -13.08 2.72
C ASP A 16 -6.96 -12.38 2.67
N PHE A 17 -6.99 -11.10 3.02
CA PHE A 17 -8.25 -10.35 3.01
C PHE A 17 -8.87 -10.34 1.61
N TYR A 18 -8.05 -10.07 0.60
CA TYR A 18 -8.56 -9.96 -0.78
C TYR A 18 -8.96 -11.31 -1.33
N ALA A 19 -8.23 -12.36 -1.00
CA ALA A 19 -8.59 -13.71 -1.40
C ALA A 19 -9.94 -14.10 -0.81
N ASP A 20 -10.17 -13.80 0.48
CA ASP A 20 -11.44 -14.07 1.16
C ASP A 20 -12.61 -13.35 0.50
N GLN A 21 -12.42 -12.09 0.12
CA GLN A 21 -13.47 -11.31 -0.53
C GLN A 21 -13.90 -11.92 -1.86
N LEU A 22 -13.00 -12.65 -2.50
CA LEU A 22 -13.25 -13.29 -3.80
C LEU A 22 -13.54 -14.78 -3.66
N TYR A 23 -13.68 -15.28 -2.42
CA TYR A 23 -13.98 -16.69 -2.13
C TYR A 23 -12.92 -17.65 -2.68
N LEU A 24 -11.65 -17.22 -2.65
CA LEU A 24 -10.52 -18.02 -3.13
C LEU A 24 -9.53 -18.27 -1.99
N SER A 25 -8.79 -19.39 -2.06
CA SER A 25 -7.68 -19.58 -1.14
C SER A 25 -6.57 -18.58 -1.46
N PRO A 26 -5.78 -18.14 -0.47
CA PRO A 26 -4.68 -17.20 -0.74
C PRO A 26 -3.71 -17.72 -1.78
N LYS A 27 -3.40 -19.01 -1.75
CA LYS A 27 -2.48 -19.62 -2.72
C LYS A 27 -3.03 -19.56 -4.15
N HIS A 28 -4.29 -19.94 -4.32
CA HIS A 28 -4.92 -19.94 -5.64
C HIS A 28 -5.06 -18.51 -6.16
N PHE A 29 -5.50 -17.60 -5.30
CA PHE A 29 -5.63 -16.20 -5.64
C PHE A 29 -4.29 -15.61 -6.10
N SER A 30 -3.21 -15.85 -5.34
CA SER A 30 -1.87 -15.35 -5.68
C SER A 30 -1.39 -15.91 -7.02
N THR A 31 -1.64 -17.19 -7.27
CA THR A 31 -1.27 -17.84 -8.53
C THR A 31 -1.97 -17.19 -9.71
N VAL A 32 -3.29 -16.98 -9.59
CA VAL A 32 -4.10 -16.39 -10.67
C VAL A 32 -3.65 -14.96 -10.96
N ILE A 33 -3.48 -14.15 -9.92
CA ILE A 33 -3.08 -12.75 -10.08
C ILE A 33 -1.72 -12.65 -10.76
N LYS A 34 -0.76 -13.45 -10.33
CA LYS A 34 0.58 -13.45 -10.92
C LYS A 34 0.53 -13.89 -12.40
N LYS A 35 -0.24 -14.91 -12.70
CA LYS A 35 -0.37 -15.45 -14.05
C LYS A 35 -1.01 -14.44 -15.01
N VAL A 36 -2.08 -13.76 -14.55
CA VAL A 36 -2.85 -12.84 -15.40
C VAL A 36 -2.15 -11.51 -15.56
N SER A 37 -1.60 -10.95 -14.47
CA SER A 37 -1.06 -9.58 -14.47
C SER A 37 0.46 -9.50 -14.54
N GLY A 38 1.16 -10.60 -14.30
CA GLY A 38 2.62 -10.61 -14.24
C GLY A 38 3.20 -10.11 -12.93
N LYS A 39 2.36 -9.59 -12.01
CA LYS A 39 2.78 -9.06 -10.71
C LYS A 39 2.07 -9.80 -9.60
N THR A 40 2.72 -9.93 -8.44
CA THR A 40 2.09 -10.57 -7.28
C THR A 40 0.95 -9.70 -6.74
N ALA A 41 0.01 -10.34 -6.03
CA ALA A 41 -1.08 -9.61 -5.38
C ALA A 41 -0.53 -8.60 -4.36
N GLY A 42 0.49 -9.01 -3.58
CA GLY A 42 1.13 -8.11 -2.62
C GLY A 42 1.75 -6.89 -3.30
N HIS A 43 2.36 -7.08 -4.45
CA HIS A 43 2.95 -5.98 -5.22
C HIS A 43 1.88 -4.95 -5.63
N TRP A 44 0.72 -5.42 -6.10
CA TRP A 44 -0.38 -4.53 -6.45
C TRP A 44 -0.88 -3.74 -5.26
N ILE A 45 -1.02 -4.41 -4.11
CA ILE A 45 -1.46 -3.74 -2.87
C ILE A 45 -0.46 -2.66 -2.48
N ASP A 46 0.84 -2.99 -2.49
CA ASP A 46 1.89 -2.04 -2.13
C ASP A 46 1.92 -0.84 -3.08
N GLU A 47 1.71 -1.05 -4.38
CA GLU A 47 1.67 0.05 -5.34
C GLU A 47 0.55 1.04 -5.01
N TYR A 48 -0.64 0.56 -4.66
CA TYR A 48 -1.75 1.44 -4.28
C TYR A 48 -1.47 2.17 -2.98
N VAL A 49 -0.93 1.48 -1.99
CA VAL A 49 -0.59 2.08 -0.69
C VAL A 49 0.45 3.19 -0.88
N ILE A 50 1.50 2.90 -1.62
CA ILE A 50 2.58 3.87 -1.86
C ILE A 50 2.09 5.05 -2.68
N LEU A 51 1.28 4.82 -3.70
CA LEU A 51 0.72 5.89 -4.52
C LEU A 51 -0.11 6.86 -3.68
N GLU A 52 -0.97 6.36 -2.82
CA GLU A 52 -1.77 7.22 -1.94
C GLU A 52 -0.90 7.94 -0.92
N ALA A 53 0.07 7.25 -0.32
CA ALA A 53 1.00 7.87 0.62
C ALA A 53 1.75 9.04 -0.05
N LYS A 54 2.24 8.84 -1.26
CA LYS A 54 2.92 9.89 -2.04
C LYS A 54 2.00 11.09 -2.27
N THR A 55 0.77 10.82 -2.65
CA THR A 55 -0.23 11.86 -2.91
C THR A 55 -0.50 12.68 -1.66
N LEU A 56 -0.68 12.01 -0.52
CA LEU A 56 -0.94 12.69 0.75
C LEU A 56 0.27 13.50 1.22
N LEU A 57 1.48 12.95 1.08
CA LEU A 57 2.69 13.65 1.50
C LEU A 57 2.92 14.91 0.67
N LYS A 58 2.56 14.90 -0.59
CA LYS A 58 2.87 15.99 -1.51
C LYS A 58 1.75 17.02 -1.62
N TYR A 59 0.50 16.57 -1.63
CA TYR A 59 -0.64 17.42 -1.98
C TYR A 59 -1.63 17.67 -0.84
N SER A 60 -1.42 17.09 0.33
CA SER A 60 -2.28 17.38 1.48
C SER A 60 -1.51 18.22 2.51
N ALA A 61 -2.24 18.78 3.46
CA ALA A 61 -1.66 19.51 4.57
C ALA A 61 -1.23 18.60 5.73
N MET A 62 -1.38 17.29 5.57
CA MET A 62 -1.09 16.32 6.62
C MET A 62 0.42 16.24 6.87
N SER A 63 0.78 16.11 8.16
CA SER A 63 2.15 15.81 8.55
C SER A 63 2.47 14.35 8.21
N ILE A 64 3.74 14.00 8.23
CA ILE A 64 4.17 12.60 8.01
C ILE A 64 3.52 11.67 9.03
N GLN A 65 3.45 12.09 10.28
CA GLN A 65 2.82 11.31 11.34
C GLN A 65 1.33 11.12 11.06
N GLU A 66 0.64 12.17 10.63
CA GLU A 66 -0.77 12.09 10.28
C GLU A 66 -1.01 11.15 9.11
N VAL A 67 -0.16 11.18 8.09
CA VAL A 67 -0.25 10.25 6.96
C VAL A 67 -0.09 8.81 7.43
N ALA A 68 0.89 8.56 8.30
CA ALA A 68 1.12 7.21 8.83
C ALA A 68 -0.13 6.65 9.50
N TYR A 69 -0.76 7.43 10.36
CA TYR A 69 -1.96 6.97 11.07
C TYR A 69 -3.19 6.91 10.15
N TYR A 70 -3.31 7.86 9.25
CA TYR A 70 -4.41 7.85 8.27
C TYR A 70 -4.37 6.57 7.40
N MET A 71 -3.16 6.15 7.02
CA MET A 71 -2.96 4.94 6.23
C MET A 71 -2.92 3.66 7.08
N ASN A 72 -3.26 3.77 8.36
CA ASN A 72 -3.36 2.64 9.31
C ASN A 72 -2.05 1.89 9.53
N PHE A 73 -0.92 2.61 9.54
CA PHE A 73 0.34 2.04 10.01
C PHE A 73 0.39 2.07 11.53
N PRO A 74 1.06 1.11 12.17
CA PRO A 74 1.10 1.06 13.63
C PRO A 74 1.79 2.27 14.26
N ASN A 75 2.77 2.85 13.58
CA ASN A 75 3.46 4.05 14.05
C ASN A 75 4.23 4.69 12.88
N PRO A 76 4.69 5.95 13.05
CA PRO A 76 5.42 6.64 11.97
C PRO A 76 6.74 5.97 11.57
N SER A 77 7.43 5.32 12.53
CA SER A 77 8.69 4.61 12.22
C SER A 77 8.46 3.45 11.26
N PHE A 78 7.40 2.68 11.49
CA PHE A 78 7.06 1.57 10.62
C PHE A 78 6.71 2.09 9.21
N PHE A 79 5.90 3.15 9.15
CA PHE A 79 5.56 3.79 7.89
C PHE A 79 6.81 4.26 7.14
N GLY A 80 7.73 4.90 7.86
CA GLY A 80 8.97 5.38 7.25
C GLY A 80 9.79 4.28 6.63
N LYS A 81 9.94 3.15 7.33
CA LYS A 81 10.67 1.99 6.82
C LYS A 81 9.96 1.37 5.61
N TYR A 82 8.66 1.23 5.68
CA TYR A 82 7.84 0.70 4.58
C TYR A 82 7.99 1.58 3.33
N PHE A 83 7.84 2.89 3.50
CA PHE A 83 7.92 3.84 2.40
C PHE A 83 9.32 3.82 1.77
N LYS A 84 10.36 3.85 2.59
CA LYS A 84 11.74 3.83 2.10
C LYS A 84 12.07 2.53 1.37
N HIS A 85 11.57 1.41 1.88
CA HIS A 85 11.78 0.11 1.25
C HIS A 85 11.22 0.10 -0.19
N HIS A 86 10.05 0.69 -0.38
CA HIS A 86 9.37 0.66 -1.68
C HIS A 86 9.77 1.78 -2.63
N THR A 87 10.27 2.90 -2.11
CA THR A 87 10.57 4.09 -2.96
C THR A 87 12.04 4.47 -3.00
N GLY A 88 12.85 3.95 -2.08
CA GLY A 88 14.25 4.33 -1.96
C GLY A 88 14.48 5.61 -1.17
N MET A 89 13.41 6.29 -0.75
CA MET A 89 13.48 7.55 0.00
C MET A 89 12.63 7.49 1.25
N SER A 90 13.05 8.19 2.31
CA SER A 90 12.20 8.36 3.48
C SER A 90 11.02 9.28 3.14
N PRO A 91 9.92 9.22 3.92
CA PRO A 91 8.82 10.17 3.72
C PRO A 91 9.25 11.62 3.82
N SER A 92 10.19 11.95 4.71
CA SER A 92 10.73 13.31 4.86
C SER A 92 11.45 13.76 3.59
N GLU A 93 12.29 12.91 3.04
CA GLU A 93 13.02 13.19 1.82
C GLU A 93 12.06 13.40 0.65
N TYR A 94 11.06 12.55 0.55
CA TYR A 94 10.07 12.65 -0.52
C TYR A 94 9.25 13.94 -0.42
N LYS A 95 8.79 14.27 0.79
CA LYS A 95 8.00 15.48 1.03
C LYS A 95 8.79 16.75 0.74
N ALA A 96 10.10 16.73 0.97
CA ALA A 96 10.98 17.87 0.72
C ALA A 96 11.26 18.08 -0.77
N GLN A 97 11.01 17.10 -1.62
CA GLN A 97 11.15 17.26 -3.06
C GLN A 97 10.04 18.15 -3.62
N VAL A 98 10.39 19.03 -4.48
CA VAL A 98 9.44 19.95 -5.10
C VAL A 98 9.06 19.45 -6.49
#